data_47adaf6cf1f186f437056699fdfcd801
#
_entry.id   47adaf6cf1f186f437056699fdfcd801
#
_cell.length_a   1.000
_cell.length_b   1.000
_cell.length_c   1.000
_cell.angle_alpha   90.00
_cell.angle_beta   90.00
_cell.angle_gamma   90.00
#
_symmetry.space_group_name_H-M   'P 1'
#
loop_
_entity.id
_entity.type
_entity.pdbx_description
1 polymer ?
#
loop_
_entity_poly.entity_id
_entity_poly.type
_entity_poly.pdbx_seq_one_letter_code
_entity_poly.pdbx_strand_id
1 'polypeptide(L)'
;MSLFKQLLIAICVFLVVAFSGSFMVSLESSRTQYVNQLRSHAQDAATALALSLTPNIDDPAMVELMVSSIFDSGYYASIRVVDLATDKTLVERSGIPEVGNVPQWFVSLIGLEPAGGDAIVSRGWEQAARVEVLSHPMFAVAKLWQSALGSLGWLLICGAVSAVLGALLLRRQLKPLDYMVQQSHAIARREFLSLPQLPRTPELRRVVQAMNQMV
;
A
#
# COMPACT_ATOMS: atom_id res chain seq x y z
N MET A 1 -26.23 19.71 19.32
CA MET A 1 -26.08 18.54 18.42
C MET A 1 -26.65 17.34 19.12
N SER A 2 -27.37 16.44 18.44
CA SER A 2 -27.87 15.22 19.09
C SER A 2 -26.68 14.30 19.43
N LEU A 3 -26.77 13.59 20.55
CA LEU A 3 -25.77 12.63 21.05
C LEU A 3 -25.41 11.59 19.96
N PHE A 4 -26.40 11.19 19.16
CA PHE A 4 -26.23 10.35 17.98
C PHE A 4 -25.23 10.94 16.97
N LYS A 5 -25.36 12.23 16.61
CA LYS A 5 -24.45 12.88 15.65
C LYS A 5 -23.02 12.97 16.19
N GLN A 6 -22.85 13.27 17.47
CA GLN A 6 -21.53 13.35 18.11
C GLN A 6 -20.82 11.98 18.09
N LEU A 7 -21.54 10.93 18.44
CA LEU A 7 -21.00 9.56 18.49
C LEU A 7 -20.66 9.06 17.09
N LEU A 8 -21.52 9.34 16.11
CA LEU A 8 -21.27 8.98 14.71
C LEU A 8 -20.04 9.72 14.14
N ILE A 9 -19.90 11.01 14.43
CA ILE A 9 -18.71 11.80 14.03
C ILE A 9 -17.45 11.22 14.69
N ALA A 10 -17.49 10.90 15.98
CA ALA A 10 -16.35 10.32 16.68
C ALA A 10 -15.92 8.98 16.07
N ILE A 11 -16.88 8.11 15.73
CA ILE A 11 -16.58 6.84 15.04
C ILE A 11 -15.97 7.09 13.65
N CYS A 12 -16.55 8.02 12.87
CA CYS A 12 -15.99 8.35 11.54
C CYS A 12 -14.58 8.91 11.63
N VAL A 13 -14.31 9.82 12.58
CA VAL A 13 -12.97 10.37 12.80
C VAL A 13 -11.98 9.26 13.18
N PHE A 14 -12.37 8.40 14.11
CA PHE A 14 -11.54 7.25 14.51
C PHE A 14 -11.21 6.33 13.32
N LEU A 15 -12.21 6.01 12.49
CA LEU A 15 -12.02 5.19 11.30
C LEU A 15 -11.08 5.86 10.29
N VAL A 16 -11.24 7.17 10.04
CA VAL A 16 -10.36 7.91 9.14
C VAL A 16 -8.92 7.89 9.63
N VAL A 17 -8.68 8.13 10.93
CA VAL A 17 -7.33 8.09 11.51
C VAL A 17 -6.73 6.68 11.42
N ALA A 18 -7.49 5.66 11.80
CA ALA A 18 -7.03 4.28 11.77
C ALA A 18 -6.70 3.82 10.34
N PHE A 19 -7.56 4.14 9.38
CA PHE A 19 -7.35 3.76 7.97
C PHE A 19 -6.21 4.55 7.33
N SER A 20 -6.06 5.85 7.63
CA SER A 20 -4.93 6.65 7.14
C SER A 20 -3.60 6.12 7.66
N GLY A 21 -3.52 5.75 8.93
CA GLY A 21 -2.33 5.12 9.51
C GLY A 21 -2.02 3.77 8.86
N SER A 22 -3.01 2.91 8.70
CA SER A 22 -2.86 1.61 8.03
C SER A 22 -2.39 1.76 6.59
N PHE A 23 -2.95 2.73 5.86
CA PHE A 23 -2.56 3.01 4.48
C PHE A 23 -1.09 3.47 4.38
N MET A 24 -0.66 4.38 5.27
CA MET A 24 0.73 4.84 5.31
C MET A 24 1.71 3.69 5.57
N VAL A 25 1.43 2.85 6.55
CA VAL A 25 2.27 1.69 6.87
C VAL A 25 2.31 0.70 5.70
N SER A 26 1.16 0.43 5.08
CA SER A 26 1.08 -0.45 3.90
C SER A 26 1.87 0.08 2.72
N LEU A 27 1.81 1.39 2.45
CA LEU A 27 2.54 2.02 1.36
C LEU A 27 4.06 1.95 1.58
N GLU A 28 4.54 2.26 2.79
CA GLU A 28 5.96 2.19 3.13
C GLU A 28 6.50 0.76 3.10
N SER A 29 5.73 -0.20 3.60
CA SER A 29 6.06 -1.62 3.51
C SER A 29 6.17 -2.08 2.05
N SER A 30 5.22 -1.71 1.21
CA SER A 30 5.24 -2.02 -0.23
C SER A 30 6.41 -1.36 -0.94
N ARG A 31 6.72 -0.10 -0.61
CA ARG A 31 7.88 0.62 -1.15
C ARG A 31 9.18 -0.12 -0.87
N THR A 32 9.41 -0.49 0.39
CA THR A 32 10.61 -1.24 0.81
C THR A 32 10.70 -2.59 0.11
N GLN A 33 9.59 -3.29 -0.02
CA GLN A 33 9.54 -4.58 -0.71
C GLN A 33 9.91 -4.45 -2.19
N TYR A 34 9.37 -3.47 -2.91
CA TYR A 34 9.67 -3.26 -4.33
C TYR A 34 11.12 -2.80 -4.56
N VAL A 35 11.68 -1.94 -3.69
CA VAL A 35 13.10 -1.56 -3.77
C VAL A 35 14.01 -2.78 -3.61
N ASN A 36 13.73 -3.63 -2.62
CA ASN A 36 14.50 -4.85 -2.41
C ASN A 36 14.37 -5.83 -3.59
N GLN A 37 13.18 -5.93 -4.18
CA GLN A 37 12.94 -6.74 -5.35
C GLN A 37 13.70 -6.21 -6.57
N LEU A 38 13.71 -4.90 -6.81
CA LEU A 38 14.49 -4.29 -7.90
C LEU A 38 15.99 -4.57 -7.75
N ARG A 39 16.50 -4.42 -6.51
CA ARG A 39 17.91 -4.72 -6.21
C ARG A 39 18.23 -6.20 -6.46
N SER A 40 17.39 -7.12 -6.01
CA SER A 40 17.58 -8.56 -6.25
C SER A 40 17.59 -8.88 -7.74
N HIS A 41 16.63 -8.36 -8.50
CA HIS A 41 16.58 -8.59 -9.94
C HIS A 41 17.79 -8.01 -10.68
N ALA A 42 18.27 -6.82 -10.29
CA ALA A 42 19.49 -6.25 -10.86
C ALA A 42 20.72 -7.10 -10.55
N GLN A 43 20.84 -7.60 -9.32
CA GLN A 43 21.93 -8.46 -8.88
C GLN A 43 21.90 -9.83 -9.59
N ASP A 44 20.72 -10.42 -9.72
CA ASP A 44 20.55 -11.70 -10.42
C ASP A 44 20.92 -11.56 -11.89
N ALA A 45 20.50 -10.47 -12.55
CA ALA A 45 20.84 -10.18 -13.93
C ALA A 45 22.33 -9.91 -14.11
N ALA A 46 22.96 -9.13 -13.22
CA ALA A 46 24.40 -8.89 -13.27
C ALA A 46 25.18 -10.20 -13.13
N THR A 47 24.79 -11.07 -12.22
CA THR A 47 25.41 -12.36 -11.99
C THR A 47 25.22 -13.31 -13.18
N ALA A 48 24.01 -13.40 -13.72
CA ALA A 48 23.71 -14.23 -14.88
C ALA A 48 24.48 -13.77 -16.13
N LEU A 49 24.54 -12.43 -16.34
CA LEU A 49 25.27 -11.84 -17.45
C LEU A 49 26.79 -12.07 -17.28
N ALA A 50 27.33 -11.87 -16.09
CA ALA A 50 28.75 -12.13 -15.82
C ALA A 50 29.14 -13.58 -16.09
N LEU A 51 28.31 -14.55 -15.67
CA LEU A 51 28.54 -15.96 -15.96
C LEU A 51 28.48 -16.25 -17.47
N SER A 52 27.53 -15.64 -18.18
CA SER A 52 27.39 -15.82 -19.64
C SER A 52 28.54 -15.19 -20.42
N LEU A 53 29.07 -14.06 -19.95
CA LEU A 53 30.21 -13.37 -20.58
C LEU A 53 31.55 -14.04 -20.31
N THR A 54 31.70 -14.81 -19.24
CA THR A 54 32.97 -15.46 -18.83
C THR A 54 33.64 -16.22 -19.97
N PRO A 55 32.98 -17.05 -20.79
CA PRO A 55 33.62 -17.74 -21.89
C PRO A 55 33.90 -16.87 -23.13
N ASN A 56 33.23 -15.71 -23.25
CA ASN A 56 33.22 -14.89 -24.46
C ASN A 56 33.71 -13.46 -24.24
N ILE A 57 34.37 -13.17 -23.12
CA ILE A 57 34.76 -11.80 -22.75
C ILE A 57 35.75 -11.18 -23.70
N ASP A 58 36.49 -12.00 -24.48
CA ASP A 58 37.49 -11.56 -25.47
C ASP A 58 36.87 -11.24 -26.84
N ASP A 59 35.56 -11.55 -27.04
CA ASP A 59 34.82 -11.24 -28.25
C ASP A 59 33.86 -10.06 -28.03
N PRO A 60 34.22 -8.83 -28.46
CA PRO A 60 33.38 -7.65 -28.22
C PRO A 60 32.00 -7.75 -28.89
N ALA A 61 31.90 -8.44 -30.03
CA ALA A 61 30.62 -8.58 -30.74
C ALA A 61 29.65 -9.49 -29.95
N MET A 62 30.18 -10.56 -29.35
CA MET A 62 29.39 -11.44 -28.51
C MET A 62 28.99 -10.76 -27.19
N VAL A 63 29.88 -9.98 -26.57
CA VAL A 63 29.57 -9.17 -25.39
C VAL A 63 28.44 -8.20 -25.69
N GLU A 64 28.51 -7.46 -26.80
CA GLU A 64 27.47 -6.52 -27.19
C GLU A 64 26.13 -7.22 -27.44
N LEU A 65 26.14 -8.36 -28.12
CA LEU A 65 24.92 -9.13 -28.40
C LEU A 65 24.24 -9.60 -27.10
N MET A 66 25.01 -10.15 -26.17
CA MET A 66 24.48 -10.64 -24.88
C MET A 66 23.93 -9.50 -24.05
N VAL A 67 24.63 -8.38 -23.93
CA VAL A 67 24.16 -7.18 -23.22
C VAL A 67 22.89 -6.66 -23.87
N SER A 68 22.82 -6.54 -25.18
CA SER A 68 21.64 -6.05 -25.89
C SER A 68 20.44 -6.98 -25.68
N SER A 69 20.65 -8.30 -25.76
CA SER A 69 19.58 -9.29 -25.55
C SER A 69 18.91 -9.16 -24.15
N ILE A 70 19.70 -8.93 -23.12
CA ILE A 70 19.17 -8.73 -21.77
C ILE A 70 18.53 -7.34 -21.63
N PHE A 71 19.17 -6.31 -22.19
CA PHE A 71 18.67 -4.94 -22.16
C PHE A 71 17.32 -4.81 -22.89
N ASP A 72 17.14 -5.47 -24.01
CA ASP A 72 15.91 -5.45 -24.83
C ASP A 72 14.70 -6.07 -24.10
N SER A 73 14.92 -6.77 -22.99
CA SER A 73 13.84 -7.21 -22.11
C SER A 73 13.04 -6.04 -21.50
N GLY A 74 13.61 -4.83 -21.50
CA GLY A 74 12.98 -3.59 -21.06
C GLY A 74 12.93 -3.37 -19.54
N TYR A 75 13.46 -4.29 -18.73
CA TYR A 75 13.43 -4.20 -17.27
C TYR A 75 14.55 -3.34 -16.66
N TYR A 76 15.58 -3.03 -17.45
CA TYR A 76 16.79 -2.36 -16.98
C TYR A 76 16.91 -0.96 -17.54
N ALA A 77 17.33 -0.02 -16.67
CA ALA A 77 17.60 1.36 -17.05
C ALA A 77 18.93 1.49 -17.78
N SER A 78 19.93 0.76 -17.31
CA SER A 78 21.22 0.66 -17.98
C SER A 78 21.92 -0.65 -17.64
N ILE A 79 22.72 -1.14 -18.59
CA ILE A 79 23.66 -2.24 -18.41
C ILE A 79 24.99 -1.73 -18.92
N ARG A 80 26.02 -1.83 -18.07
CA ARG A 80 27.39 -1.42 -18.41
C ARG A 80 28.34 -2.55 -18.09
N VAL A 81 29.27 -2.81 -19.01
CA VAL A 81 30.39 -3.73 -18.81
C VAL A 81 31.68 -2.92 -18.86
N VAL A 82 32.44 -2.96 -17.77
CA VAL A 82 33.67 -2.18 -17.57
C VAL A 82 34.84 -3.15 -17.45
N ASP A 83 35.88 -2.93 -18.24
CA ASP A 83 37.16 -3.64 -18.17
C ASP A 83 37.90 -3.19 -16.88
N LEU A 84 38.26 -4.11 -16.01
CA LEU A 84 38.92 -3.82 -14.74
C LEU A 84 40.41 -3.47 -14.89
N ALA A 85 41.05 -3.84 -15.98
CA ALA A 85 42.46 -3.55 -16.22
C ALA A 85 42.69 -2.14 -16.76
N THR A 86 41.74 -1.65 -17.61
CA THR A 86 41.87 -0.35 -18.30
C THR A 86 40.87 0.68 -17.79
N ASP A 87 39.94 0.30 -16.95
CA ASP A 87 38.78 1.10 -16.46
C ASP A 87 37.96 1.70 -17.63
N LYS A 88 37.97 1.02 -18.78
CA LYS A 88 37.23 1.44 -19.95
C LYS A 88 35.90 0.68 -20.03
N THR A 89 34.86 1.42 -20.39
CA THR A 89 33.55 0.80 -20.72
C THR A 89 33.67 0.04 -22.04
N LEU A 90 33.47 -1.27 -21.99
CA LEU A 90 33.44 -2.14 -23.16
C LEU A 90 32.11 -1.98 -23.90
N VAL A 91 31.01 -2.06 -23.19
CA VAL A 91 29.65 -1.90 -23.71
C VAL A 91 28.81 -1.17 -22.71
N GLU A 92 27.98 -0.23 -23.18
CA GLU A 92 26.97 0.43 -22.41
C GLU A 92 25.66 0.49 -23.19
N ARG A 93 24.58 0.06 -22.57
CA ARG A 93 23.22 0.23 -23.07
C ARG A 93 22.43 0.97 -22.01
N SER A 94 21.77 2.04 -22.41
CA SER A 94 20.88 2.83 -21.55
C SER A 94 19.63 3.20 -22.34
N GLY A 95 18.49 3.23 -21.67
CA GLY A 95 17.21 3.58 -22.27
C GLY A 95 16.36 4.36 -21.30
N ILE A 96 15.52 5.24 -21.85
CA ILE A 96 14.47 5.91 -21.10
C ILE A 96 13.20 5.10 -21.35
N PRO A 97 12.64 4.42 -20.35
CA PRO A 97 11.41 3.68 -20.55
C PRO A 97 10.25 4.64 -20.72
N GLU A 98 9.27 4.18 -21.46
CA GLU A 98 7.99 4.85 -21.53
C GLU A 98 7.35 4.84 -20.14
N VAL A 99 7.06 6.04 -19.66
CA VAL A 99 6.34 6.24 -18.40
C VAL A 99 4.91 5.75 -18.61
N GLY A 100 4.53 4.66 -17.95
CA GLY A 100 3.14 4.24 -17.91
C GLY A 100 2.24 5.32 -17.31
N ASN A 101 0.91 5.13 -17.31
CA ASN A 101 -0.11 6.04 -16.79
C ASN A 101 -0.02 6.31 -15.28
N VAL A 102 1.15 6.74 -14.78
CA VAL A 102 1.36 7.12 -13.39
C VAL A 102 1.41 8.64 -13.27
N PRO A 103 0.61 9.26 -12.38
CA PRO A 103 0.65 10.70 -12.18
C PRO A 103 2.02 11.19 -11.72
N GLN A 104 2.52 12.27 -12.30
CA GLN A 104 3.85 12.81 -11.98
C GLN A 104 4.02 13.18 -10.50
N TRP A 105 2.94 13.68 -9.85
CA TRP A 105 2.97 13.98 -8.42
C TRP A 105 3.26 12.74 -7.56
N PHE A 106 2.77 11.54 -7.97
CA PHE A 106 3.04 10.30 -7.27
C PHE A 106 4.49 9.84 -7.47
N VAL A 107 5.02 9.98 -8.69
CA VAL A 107 6.43 9.69 -9.00
C VAL A 107 7.36 10.55 -8.14
N SER A 108 7.08 11.87 -8.04
CA SER A 108 7.90 12.78 -7.22
C SER A 108 7.75 12.53 -5.72
N LEU A 109 6.57 12.10 -5.26
CA LEU A 109 6.31 11.78 -3.85
C LEU A 109 7.07 10.52 -3.41
N ILE A 110 7.09 9.50 -4.25
CA ILE A 110 7.74 8.21 -3.94
C ILE A 110 9.26 8.31 -4.06
N GLY A 111 9.78 9.04 -5.06
CA GLY A 111 11.21 9.34 -5.23
C GLY A 111 12.08 8.08 -5.21
N LEU A 112 11.72 7.04 -5.98
CA LEU A 112 12.52 5.82 -6.05
C LEU A 112 13.79 6.05 -6.86
N GLU A 113 14.94 5.75 -6.26
CA GLU A 113 16.22 5.70 -6.95
C GLU A 113 16.39 4.36 -7.69
N PRO A 114 17.10 4.36 -8.84
CA PRO A 114 17.44 3.13 -9.52
C PRO A 114 18.22 2.19 -8.58
N ALA A 115 17.79 0.94 -8.49
CA ALA A 115 18.51 -0.06 -7.70
C ALA A 115 19.49 -0.81 -8.61
N GLY A 116 20.74 -0.87 -8.20
CA GLY A 116 21.81 -1.51 -8.94
C GLY A 116 22.21 -2.88 -8.39
N GLY A 117 22.77 -3.69 -9.26
CA GLY A 117 23.53 -4.90 -8.95
C GLY A 117 24.81 -4.92 -9.75
N ASP A 118 25.85 -5.52 -9.23
CA ASP A 118 27.13 -5.70 -9.93
C ASP A 118 27.66 -7.13 -9.79
N ALA A 119 28.41 -7.57 -10.80
CA ALA A 119 29.05 -8.87 -10.77
C ALA A 119 30.37 -8.83 -11.55
N ILE A 120 31.31 -9.67 -11.16
CA ILE A 120 32.63 -9.73 -11.75
C ILE A 120 32.68 -10.88 -12.77
N VAL A 121 33.18 -10.56 -13.96
CA VAL A 121 33.49 -11.53 -15.01
C VAL A 121 34.93 -11.98 -14.81
N SER A 122 35.15 -13.28 -14.67
CA SER A 122 36.48 -13.84 -14.48
C SER A 122 37.02 -14.43 -15.80
N ARG A 123 38.30 -14.19 -16.05
CA ARG A 123 39.07 -14.86 -17.11
C ARG A 123 40.05 -15.82 -16.44
N GLY A 124 39.63 -17.08 -16.25
CA GLY A 124 40.42 -18.03 -15.47
C GLY A 124 40.57 -17.58 -14.01
N TRP A 125 41.76 -17.16 -13.61
CA TRP A 125 42.07 -16.70 -12.23
C TRP A 125 42.06 -15.18 -12.08
N GLU A 126 41.91 -14.45 -13.19
CA GLU A 126 41.93 -12.98 -13.20
C GLU A 126 40.51 -12.42 -13.29
N GLN A 127 40.27 -11.29 -12.64
CA GLN A 127 39.06 -10.50 -12.78
C GLN A 127 39.20 -9.64 -14.04
N ALA A 128 38.46 -9.96 -15.09
CA ALA A 128 38.58 -9.29 -16.38
C ALA A 128 37.69 -8.06 -16.50
N ALA A 129 36.43 -8.18 -16.10
CA ALA A 129 35.48 -7.08 -16.23
C ALA A 129 34.48 -7.07 -15.09
N ARG A 130 33.79 -5.94 -14.92
CA ARG A 130 32.66 -5.77 -14.02
C ARG A 130 31.40 -5.48 -14.86
N VAL A 131 30.35 -6.19 -14.56
CA VAL A 131 29.00 -5.95 -15.10
C VAL A 131 28.23 -5.14 -14.07
N GLU A 132 27.72 -3.99 -14.46
CA GLU A 132 26.87 -3.13 -13.65
C GLU A 132 25.49 -3.09 -14.30
N VAL A 133 24.45 -3.44 -13.56
CA VAL A 133 23.05 -3.44 -14.00
C VAL A 133 22.24 -2.52 -13.13
N LEU A 134 21.54 -1.56 -13.71
CA LEU A 134 20.61 -0.68 -13.03
C LEU A 134 19.18 -1.04 -13.43
N SER A 135 18.37 -1.39 -12.45
CA SER A 135 16.93 -1.63 -12.66
C SER A 135 16.18 -0.33 -12.89
N HIS A 136 15.11 -0.39 -13.67
CA HIS A 136 14.28 0.76 -13.93
C HIS A 136 13.24 0.99 -12.80
N PRO A 137 13.27 2.11 -12.06
CA PRO A 137 12.37 2.35 -10.94
C PRO A 137 10.90 2.51 -11.36
N MET A 138 10.63 2.87 -12.63
CA MET A 138 9.26 3.12 -13.11
C MET A 138 8.35 1.91 -13.02
N PHE A 139 8.87 0.69 -13.21
CA PHE A 139 8.08 -0.53 -13.00
C PHE A 139 7.61 -0.68 -11.57
N ALA A 140 8.49 -0.38 -10.60
CA ALA A 140 8.13 -0.39 -9.18
C ALA A 140 7.12 0.71 -8.85
N VAL A 141 7.31 1.92 -9.39
CA VAL A 141 6.38 3.04 -9.20
C VAL A 141 4.99 2.72 -9.78
N ALA A 142 4.92 2.12 -10.97
CA ALA A 142 3.65 1.70 -11.57
C ALA A 142 2.95 0.62 -10.74
N LYS A 143 3.70 -0.36 -10.24
CA LYS A 143 3.16 -1.40 -9.34
C LYS A 143 2.69 -0.82 -8.02
N LEU A 144 3.46 0.11 -7.42
CA LEU A 144 3.07 0.84 -6.21
C LEU A 144 1.79 1.63 -6.43
N TRP A 145 1.65 2.31 -7.57
CA TRP A 145 0.44 3.04 -7.92
C TRP A 145 -0.79 2.13 -7.98
N GLN A 146 -0.69 0.99 -8.67
CA GLN A 146 -1.77 0.01 -8.73
C GLN A 146 -2.12 -0.56 -7.35
N SER A 147 -1.11 -0.87 -6.55
CA SER A 147 -1.30 -1.37 -5.18
C SER A 147 -1.94 -0.31 -4.28
N ALA A 148 -1.51 0.96 -4.40
CA ALA A 148 -2.08 2.08 -3.65
C ALA A 148 -3.55 2.32 -4.01
N LEU A 149 -3.90 2.30 -5.30
CA LEU A 149 -5.29 2.41 -5.75
C LEU A 149 -6.15 1.25 -5.26
N GLY A 150 -5.65 0.03 -5.33
CA GLY A 150 -6.35 -1.17 -4.87
C GLY A 150 -6.60 -1.13 -3.36
N SER A 151 -5.59 -0.80 -2.57
CA SER A 151 -5.72 -0.69 -1.11
C SER A 151 -6.61 0.48 -0.69
N LEU A 152 -6.53 1.63 -1.36
CA LEU A 152 -7.42 2.76 -1.11
C LEU A 152 -8.89 2.40 -1.42
N GLY A 153 -9.14 1.73 -2.55
CA GLY A 153 -10.48 1.25 -2.91
C GLY A 153 -11.05 0.31 -1.86
N TRP A 154 -10.25 -0.65 -1.39
CA TRP A 154 -10.66 -1.59 -0.35
C TRP A 154 -10.92 -0.90 0.99
N LEU A 155 -10.07 0.06 1.39
CA LEU A 155 -10.26 0.86 2.60
C LEU A 155 -11.55 1.69 2.56
N LEU A 156 -11.88 2.29 1.40
CA LEU A 156 -13.13 3.03 1.22
C LEU A 156 -14.35 2.13 1.37
N ILE A 157 -14.33 0.93 0.80
CA ILE A 157 -15.41 -0.05 0.94
C ILE A 157 -15.57 -0.46 2.41
N CYS A 158 -14.49 -0.85 3.08
CA CYS A 158 -14.50 -1.21 4.49
C CYS A 158 -14.98 -0.06 5.38
N GLY A 159 -14.54 1.16 5.09
CA GLY A 159 -14.96 2.38 5.78
C GLY A 159 -16.45 2.64 5.63
N ALA A 160 -16.99 2.54 4.42
CA ALA A 160 -18.41 2.71 4.14
C ALA A 160 -19.27 1.65 4.86
N VAL A 161 -18.86 0.39 4.78
CA VAL A 161 -19.55 -0.72 5.47
C VAL A 161 -19.53 -0.50 6.98
N SER A 162 -18.39 -0.14 7.55
CA SER A 162 -18.25 0.13 9.00
C SER A 162 -19.10 1.33 9.44
N ALA A 163 -19.15 2.40 8.65
CA ALA A 163 -19.98 3.56 8.94
C ALA A 163 -21.48 3.24 8.90
N VAL A 164 -21.92 2.47 7.91
CA VAL A 164 -23.32 2.03 7.78
C VAL A 164 -23.70 1.12 8.96
N LEU A 165 -22.88 0.10 9.27
CA LEU A 165 -23.10 -0.78 10.41
C LEU A 165 -23.13 -0.01 11.72
N GLY A 166 -22.18 0.90 11.93
CA GLY A 166 -22.14 1.77 13.11
C GLY A 166 -23.40 2.62 13.24
N ALA A 167 -23.86 3.24 12.15
CA ALA A 167 -25.07 4.03 12.13
C ALA A 167 -26.34 3.20 12.44
N LEU A 168 -26.44 1.98 11.87
CA LEU A 168 -27.55 1.07 12.13
C LEU A 168 -27.59 0.60 13.59
N LEU A 169 -26.44 0.21 14.14
CA LEU A 169 -26.31 -0.20 15.54
C LEU A 169 -26.66 0.95 16.48
N LEU A 170 -26.13 2.16 16.25
CA LEU A 170 -26.44 3.33 17.03
C LEU A 170 -27.93 3.70 16.98
N ARG A 171 -28.55 3.69 15.81
CA ARG A 171 -29.99 3.93 15.66
C ARG A 171 -30.80 2.92 16.46
N ARG A 172 -30.42 1.63 16.40
CA ARG A 172 -31.12 0.57 17.12
C ARG A 172 -30.97 0.71 18.64
N GLN A 173 -29.79 1.09 19.12
CA GLN A 173 -29.53 1.24 20.56
C GLN A 173 -30.11 2.53 21.15
N LEU A 174 -30.22 3.60 20.37
CA LEU A 174 -30.73 4.89 20.86
C LEU A 174 -32.24 5.03 20.73
N LYS A 175 -32.91 4.19 19.88
CA LYS A 175 -34.36 4.22 19.75
C LYS A 175 -35.12 4.07 21.08
N PRO A 176 -34.72 3.20 22.02
CA PRO A 176 -35.39 3.10 23.31
C PRO A 176 -35.31 4.38 24.17
N LEU A 177 -34.28 5.20 23.99
CA LEU A 177 -34.14 6.46 24.74
C LEU A 177 -35.24 7.49 24.37
N ASP A 178 -35.62 7.53 23.09
CA ASP A 178 -36.70 8.40 22.63
C ASP A 178 -38.04 8.02 23.28
N TYR A 179 -38.30 6.70 23.45
CA TYR A 179 -39.48 6.24 24.16
C TYR A 179 -39.47 6.62 25.65
N MET A 180 -38.31 6.58 26.32
CA MET A 180 -38.18 6.98 27.72
C MET A 180 -38.43 8.47 27.90
N VAL A 181 -37.96 9.32 27.00
CA VAL A 181 -38.23 10.76 27.01
C VAL A 181 -39.72 11.03 26.84
N GLN A 182 -40.39 10.34 25.92
CA GLN A 182 -41.83 10.48 25.71
C GLN A 182 -42.61 10.03 26.95
N GLN A 183 -42.24 8.94 27.59
CA GLN A 183 -42.88 8.46 28.82
C GLN A 183 -42.70 9.45 29.96
N SER A 184 -41.51 10.02 30.15
CA SER A 184 -41.25 11.05 31.16
C SER A 184 -42.13 12.29 30.96
N HIS A 185 -42.35 12.71 29.70
CA HIS A 185 -43.28 13.78 29.40
C HIS A 185 -44.74 13.41 29.59
N ALA A 186 -45.14 12.17 29.33
CA ALA A 186 -46.50 11.70 29.61
C ALA A 186 -46.80 11.64 31.13
N ILE A 187 -45.86 11.14 31.91
CA ILE A 187 -45.97 11.16 33.38
C ILE A 187 -46.11 12.60 33.91
N ALA A 188 -45.33 13.56 33.37
CA ALA A 188 -45.45 14.96 33.75
C ALA A 188 -46.84 15.56 33.40
N ARG A 189 -47.56 15.00 32.45
CA ARG A 189 -48.93 15.37 32.08
C ARG A 189 -50.01 14.58 32.82
N ARG A 190 -49.63 13.72 33.78
CA ARG A 190 -50.51 12.78 34.52
C ARG A 190 -51.17 11.71 33.63
N GLU A 191 -50.56 11.41 32.46
CA GLU A 191 -50.94 10.29 31.60
C GLU A 191 -50.07 9.10 31.96
N PHE A 192 -50.59 8.12 32.66
CA PHE A 192 -49.85 6.94 33.13
C PHE A 192 -49.82 5.89 32.04
N LEU A 193 -48.81 5.99 31.14
CA LEU A 193 -48.55 5.06 30.05
C LEU A 193 -47.41 4.13 30.46
N SER A 194 -47.66 2.84 30.59
CA SER A 194 -46.61 1.84 30.78
C SER A 194 -46.01 1.44 29.44
N LEU A 195 -44.68 1.23 29.39
CA LEU A 195 -43.97 0.77 28.21
C LEU A 195 -44.19 -0.75 28.00
N PRO A 196 -44.85 -1.19 26.91
CA PRO A 196 -45.16 -2.61 26.67
C PRO A 196 -43.93 -3.41 26.21
N GLN A 197 -42.86 -2.76 25.76
CA GLN A 197 -41.66 -3.44 25.25
C GLN A 197 -40.43 -3.11 26.06
N LEU A 198 -39.82 -4.15 26.64
CA LEU A 198 -38.57 -4.04 27.37
C LEU A 198 -37.38 -4.03 26.38
N PRO A 199 -36.43 -3.08 26.52
CA PRO A 199 -35.21 -3.07 25.71
C PRO A 199 -34.39 -4.34 25.92
N ARG A 200 -33.61 -4.72 24.89
CA ARG A 200 -32.75 -5.92 24.94
C ARG A 200 -31.47 -5.70 25.74
N THR A 201 -31.03 -4.46 25.91
CA THR A 201 -29.83 -4.11 26.68
C THR A 201 -30.16 -4.14 28.21
N PRO A 202 -29.36 -4.84 29.03
CA PRO A 202 -29.66 -5.05 30.45
C PRO A 202 -29.72 -3.74 31.23
N GLU A 203 -28.92 -2.73 30.89
CA GLU A 203 -28.87 -1.42 31.52
C GLU A 203 -30.18 -0.65 31.27
N LEU A 204 -30.64 -0.57 30.05
CA LEU A 204 -31.87 0.09 29.65
C LEU A 204 -33.10 -0.66 30.18
N ARG A 205 -33.05 -1.99 30.29
CA ARG A 205 -34.12 -2.81 30.87
C ARG A 205 -34.35 -2.47 32.34
N ARG A 206 -33.28 -2.32 33.12
CA ARG A 206 -33.39 -1.94 34.56
C ARG A 206 -34.04 -0.57 34.74
N VAL A 207 -33.65 0.41 33.91
CA VAL A 207 -34.25 1.76 33.98
C VAL A 207 -35.73 1.75 33.61
N VAL A 208 -36.10 1.04 32.52
CA VAL A 208 -37.51 0.90 32.11
C VAL A 208 -38.34 0.17 33.17
N GLN A 209 -37.80 -0.87 33.79
CA GLN A 209 -38.46 -1.55 34.91
C GLN A 209 -38.68 -0.66 36.11
N ALA A 210 -37.66 0.13 36.50
CA ALA A 210 -37.79 1.08 37.58
C ALA A 210 -38.83 2.17 37.28
N MET A 211 -38.89 2.68 36.04
CA MET A 211 -39.89 3.65 35.62
C MET A 211 -41.31 3.06 35.62
N ASN A 212 -41.49 1.82 35.17
CA ASN A 212 -42.79 1.16 35.18
C ASN A 212 -43.27 0.82 36.59
N GLN A 213 -42.38 0.75 37.61
CA GLN A 213 -42.74 0.56 39.00
C GLN A 213 -43.18 1.85 39.69
N MET A 214 -42.87 3.03 39.09
CA MET A 214 -43.29 4.33 39.62
C MET A 214 -44.67 4.78 39.11
N VAL A 215 -45.20 4.07 38.12
CA VAL A 215 -46.53 4.31 37.53
C VAL A 215 -47.56 3.35 38.11
#